data_c3860b8c507ae57e14eade1148c67255
#
_entry.id   c3860b8c507ae57e14eade1148c67255
#
_cell.length_a   1.000
_cell.length_b   1.000
_cell.length_c   1.000
_cell.angle_alpha   90.00
_cell.angle_beta   90.00
_cell.angle_gamma   90.00
#
_symmetry.space_group_name_H-M   'P 1'
#
loop_
_entity.id
_entity.type
_entity.pdbx_description
1 polymer ?
#
loop_
_entity_poly.entity_id
_entity_poly.type
_entity_poly.pdbx_seq_one_letter_code
_entity_poly.pdbx_strand_id
1 'polypeptide(L)'
;MIIELISSDFDALLKGIAPRHVHLVQDSAIAPPEVLAMLNRLATDVGANFSPSAWMIVEDDEIVGLCSVIKVPQDGKIHIGYGVAPSRQGRGCTTRAIGQLLVWARNDPRVSLVSAETGVENIASQRVLERNGFIRIGERIDAEDGPLICWEAMAV
;
A
#
# COMPACT_ATOMS: atom_id res chain seq x y z
N MET A 1 7.82 3.32 8.93
CA MET A 1 6.72 4.20 9.40
C MET A 1 5.74 4.45 8.26
N ILE A 2 4.45 4.48 8.56
CA ILE A 2 3.45 4.88 7.58
C ILE A 2 2.84 6.23 8.02
N ILE A 3 2.63 7.11 7.03
CA ILE A 3 2.07 8.45 7.26
C ILE A 3 0.91 8.63 6.26
N GLU A 4 -0.25 9.06 6.75
CA GLU A 4 -1.39 9.32 5.86
C GLU A 4 -1.00 10.26 4.74
N LEU A 5 -1.34 9.88 3.53
CA LEU A 5 -1.06 10.62 2.31
C LEU A 5 -2.28 11.48 1.96
N ILE A 6 -2.07 12.78 1.82
CA ILE A 6 -3.12 13.74 1.46
C ILE A 6 -2.92 14.25 0.04
N SER A 7 -3.90 14.95 -0.52
CA SER A 7 -3.86 15.38 -1.92
C SER A 7 -2.65 16.25 -2.26
N SER A 8 -2.20 17.11 -1.34
CA SER A 8 -1.01 17.94 -1.55
C SER A 8 0.27 17.12 -1.64
N ASP A 9 0.32 15.96 -0.97
CA ASP A 9 1.46 15.05 -1.07
C ASP A 9 1.52 14.41 -2.48
N PHE A 10 0.37 13.98 -3.01
CA PHE A 10 0.29 13.45 -4.37
C PHE A 10 0.69 14.50 -5.41
N ASP A 11 0.22 15.75 -5.22
CA ASP A 11 0.59 16.85 -6.12
C ASP A 11 2.10 17.06 -6.13
N ALA A 12 2.75 17.03 -4.97
CA ALA A 12 4.19 17.14 -4.85
C ALA A 12 4.90 15.98 -5.56
N LEU A 13 4.48 14.75 -5.30
CA LEU A 13 5.09 13.55 -5.92
C LEU A 13 4.96 13.58 -7.44
N LEU A 14 3.82 14.00 -7.97
CA LEU A 14 3.60 14.11 -9.42
C LEU A 14 4.50 15.16 -10.07
N LYS A 15 4.91 16.18 -9.31
CA LYS A 15 5.84 17.22 -9.78
C LYS A 15 7.30 16.87 -9.50
N GLY A 16 7.59 15.72 -8.92
CA GLY A 16 8.94 15.33 -8.52
C GLY A 16 9.47 16.12 -7.33
N ILE A 17 8.59 16.64 -6.48
CA ILE A 17 8.93 17.43 -5.30
C ILE A 17 8.68 16.59 -4.04
N ALA A 18 9.59 16.70 -3.07
CA ALA A 18 9.45 16.02 -1.79
C ALA A 18 8.21 16.54 -1.03
N PRO A 19 7.29 15.66 -0.61
CA PRO A 19 6.15 16.08 0.18
C PRO A 19 6.55 16.33 1.64
N ARG A 20 5.95 17.35 2.26
CA ARG A 20 6.11 17.71 3.68
C ARG A 20 7.56 17.57 4.21
N HIS A 21 7.76 16.78 5.27
CA HIS A 21 9.04 16.67 5.97
C HIS A 21 9.88 15.47 5.54
N VAL A 22 9.57 14.85 4.42
CA VAL A 22 10.29 13.67 3.92
C VAL A 22 11.14 14.03 2.72
N HIS A 23 12.12 13.16 2.42
CA HIS A 23 12.98 13.28 1.27
C HIS A 23 12.58 12.27 0.21
N LEU A 24 12.78 12.61 -1.06
CA LEU A 24 12.60 11.66 -2.16
C LEU A 24 13.80 10.71 -2.22
N VAL A 25 13.54 9.48 -2.65
CA VAL A 25 14.60 8.55 -3.07
C VAL A 25 15.26 9.15 -4.32
N GLN A 26 16.58 9.30 -4.30
CA GLN A 26 17.31 9.98 -5.37
C GLN A 26 17.71 9.06 -6.53
N ASP A 27 17.90 7.78 -6.25
CA ASP A 27 18.42 6.79 -7.19
C ASP A 27 17.34 5.96 -7.89
N SER A 28 16.08 6.13 -7.55
CA SER A 28 14.96 5.52 -8.26
C SER A 28 13.66 6.26 -7.95
N ALA A 29 12.66 6.09 -8.80
CA ALA A 29 11.32 6.63 -8.53
C ALA A 29 10.54 5.68 -7.63
N ILE A 30 9.66 6.23 -6.79
CA ILE A 30 8.75 5.43 -5.96
C ILE A 30 7.81 4.61 -6.84
N ALA A 31 7.34 5.24 -7.92
CA ALA A 31 6.49 4.63 -8.94
C ALA A 31 6.58 5.47 -10.22
N PRO A 32 6.25 4.90 -11.38
CA PRO A 32 6.14 5.67 -12.62
C PRO A 32 5.07 6.77 -12.50
N PRO A 33 5.19 7.89 -13.24
CA PRO A 33 4.22 8.99 -13.18
C PRO A 33 2.77 8.56 -13.44
N GLU A 34 2.55 7.68 -14.39
CA GLU A 34 1.22 7.15 -14.71
C GLU A 34 0.63 6.34 -13.57
N VAL A 35 1.46 5.61 -12.82
CA VAL A 35 1.03 4.87 -11.63
C VAL A 35 0.69 5.84 -10.49
N LEU A 36 1.52 6.86 -10.27
CA LEU A 36 1.23 7.90 -9.27
C LEU A 36 -0.09 8.62 -9.57
N ALA A 37 -0.35 8.95 -10.82
CA ALA A 37 -1.60 9.58 -11.24
C ALA A 37 -2.80 8.66 -11.00
N MET A 38 -2.68 7.38 -11.29
CA MET A 38 -3.70 6.38 -11.02
C MET A 38 -3.97 6.25 -9.51
N LEU A 39 -2.92 6.16 -8.70
CA LEU A 39 -3.05 6.06 -7.25
C LEU A 39 -3.69 7.31 -6.64
N ASN A 40 -3.38 8.49 -7.18
CA ASN A 40 -4.01 9.74 -6.76
C ASN A 40 -5.52 9.73 -7.02
N ARG A 41 -5.93 9.34 -8.23
CA ARG A 41 -7.36 9.22 -8.57
C ARG A 41 -8.05 8.20 -7.66
N LEU A 42 -7.42 7.06 -7.45
CA LEU A 42 -7.95 6.01 -6.59
C LEU A 42 -8.13 6.50 -5.14
N ALA A 43 -7.12 7.20 -4.60
CA ALA A 43 -7.19 7.76 -3.25
C ALA A 43 -8.32 8.78 -3.11
N THR A 44 -8.55 9.59 -4.15
CA THR A 44 -9.66 10.55 -4.18
C THR A 44 -11.01 9.83 -4.19
N ASP A 45 -11.16 8.83 -5.03
CA ASP A 45 -12.42 8.07 -5.17
C ASP A 45 -12.75 7.30 -3.89
N VAL A 46 -11.79 6.57 -3.34
CA VAL A 46 -11.97 5.84 -2.08
C VAL A 46 -12.16 6.82 -0.92
N GLY A 47 -11.37 7.90 -0.90
CA GLY A 47 -11.39 8.92 0.15
C GLY A 47 -12.73 9.64 0.29
N ALA A 48 -13.56 9.65 -0.74
CA ALA A 48 -14.91 10.20 -0.67
C ALA A 48 -15.81 9.43 0.31
N ASN A 49 -15.50 8.16 0.60
CA ASN A 49 -16.32 7.29 1.45
C ASN A 49 -15.54 6.66 2.60
N PHE A 50 -14.20 6.66 2.55
CA PHE A 50 -13.37 6.05 3.56
C PHE A 50 -12.01 6.75 3.63
N SER A 51 -11.60 7.15 4.83
CA SER A 51 -10.34 7.83 5.07
C SER A 51 -9.68 7.26 6.34
N PRO A 52 -8.36 7.09 6.38
CA PRO A 52 -7.38 7.36 5.32
C PRO A 52 -7.45 6.35 4.17
N SER A 53 -7.17 6.78 2.95
CA SER A 53 -7.23 5.92 1.76
C SER A 53 -5.85 5.59 1.17
N ALA A 54 -4.80 6.27 1.63
CA ALA A 54 -3.43 6.02 1.20
C ALA A 54 -2.44 6.47 2.25
N TRP A 55 -1.26 5.85 2.26
CA TRP A 55 -0.15 6.17 3.17
C TRP A 55 1.17 6.23 2.41
N MET A 56 2.05 7.13 2.86
CA MET A 56 3.46 7.09 2.51
C MET A 56 4.16 6.04 3.38
N ILE A 57 5.03 5.24 2.77
CA ILE A 57 5.96 4.39 3.50
C ILE A 57 7.25 5.18 3.66
N VAL A 58 7.62 5.48 4.90
CA VAL A 58 8.76 6.34 5.23
C VAL A 58 9.78 5.58 6.07
N GLU A 59 11.04 5.63 5.66
CA GLU A 59 12.18 5.08 6.38
C GLU A 59 13.29 6.13 6.39
N ASP A 60 13.84 6.42 7.57
CA ASP A 60 14.91 7.41 7.74
C ASP A 60 14.57 8.77 7.09
N ASP A 61 13.35 9.25 7.31
CA ASP A 61 12.82 10.50 6.73
C ASP A 61 12.73 10.50 5.20
N GLU A 62 12.88 9.35 4.56
CA GLU A 62 12.78 9.18 3.11
C GLU A 62 11.50 8.46 2.76
N ILE A 63 10.74 9.00 1.80
CA ILE A 63 9.57 8.29 1.27
C ILE A 63 10.06 7.21 0.31
N VAL A 64 9.88 5.95 0.71
CA VAL A 64 10.38 4.80 -0.05
C VAL A 64 9.30 4.08 -0.83
N GLY A 65 8.03 4.34 -0.53
CA GLY A 65 6.93 3.68 -1.21
C GLY A 65 5.57 4.21 -0.77
N LEU A 66 4.53 3.56 -1.29
CA LEU A 66 3.15 3.90 -1.03
C LEU A 66 2.33 2.66 -0.70
N CYS A 67 1.29 2.84 0.12
CA CYS A 67 0.27 1.84 0.38
C CYS A 67 -1.10 2.49 0.19
N SER A 68 -2.03 1.79 -0.45
CA SER A 68 -3.35 2.33 -0.78
C SER A 68 -4.47 1.34 -0.45
N VAL A 69 -5.61 1.88 -0.05
CA VAL A 69 -6.88 1.15 -0.06
C VAL A 69 -7.40 1.25 -1.49
N ILE A 70 -7.49 0.12 -2.19
CA ILE A 70 -7.69 0.13 -3.64
C ILE A 70 -9.14 0.04 -4.10
N LYS A 71 -10.08 -0.06 -3.17
CA LYS A 71 -11.52 0.05 -3.44
C LYS A 71 -12.25 0.46 -2.18
N VAL A 72 -13.44 1.02 -2.34
CA VAL A 72 -14.27 1.42 -1.19
C VAL A 72 -14.53 0.20 -0.31
N PRO A 73 -14.21 0.27 1.00
CA PRO A 73 -14.41 -0.85 1.91
C PRO A 73 -15.89 -1.27 2.01
N GLN A 74 -16.11 -2.57 2.14
CA GLN A 74 -17.43 -3.15 2.34
C GLN A 74 -17.38 -4.14 3.50
N ASP A 75 -18.39 -4.07 4.37
CA ASP A 75 -18.57 -5.01 5.49
C ASP A 75 -17.32 -5.16 6.37
N GLY A 76 -16.62 -4.05 6.60
CA GLY A 76 -15.41 -4.03 7.43
C GLY A 76 -14.15 -4.58 6.75
N LYS A 77 -14.20 -4.89 5.48
CA LYS A 77 -13.08 -5.44 4.71
C LYS A 77 -12.42 -4.34 3.88
N ILE A 78 -11.13 -4.10 4.13
CA ILE A 78 -10.32 -3.22 3.27
C ILE A 78 -9.40 -4.08 2.39
N HIS A 79 -9.25 -3.66 1.14
CA HIS A 79 -8.35 -4.30 0.19
C HIS A 79 -7.21 -3.36 -0.13
N ILE A 80 -5.98 -3.80 0.07
CA ILE A 80 -4.80 -2.93 -0.03
C ILE A 80 -3.88 -3.33 -1.19
N GLY A 81 -3.20 -2.32 -1.72
CA GLY A 81 -2.07 -2.48 -2.62
C GLY A 81 -0.89 -1.67 -2.09
N TYR A 82 0.32 -2.06 -2.44
CA TYR A 82 1.52 -1.39 -1.97
C TYR A 82 2.69 -1.60 -2.92
N GLY A 83 3.67 -0.71 -2.83
CA GLY A 83 4.90 -0.83 -3.59
C GLY A 83 5.99 0.04 -3.00
N VAL A 84 7.23 -0.32 -3.26
CA VAL A 84 8.44 0.37 -2.79
C VAL A 84 9.34 0.66 -3.99
N ALA A 85 10.08 1.77 -3.93
CA ALA A 85 11.08 2.11 -4.93
C ALA A 85 12.05 0.94 -5.16
N PRO A 86 12.41 0.62 -6.42
CA PRO A 86 13.30 -0.51 -6.70
C PRO A 86 14.59 -0.53 -5.89
N SER A 87 15.21 0.62 -5.66
CA SER A 87 16.45 0.73 -4.88
C SER A 87 16.27 0.51 -3.38
N ARG A 88 15.03 0.42 -2.90
CA ARG A 88 14.70 0.21 -1.49
C ARG A 88 14.05 -1.15 -1.21
N GLN A 89 13.92 -1.99 -2.24
CA GLN A 89 13.43 -3.35 -2.09
C GLN A 89 14.45 -4.23 -1.35
N GLY A 90 13.97 -5.29 -0.71
CA GLY A 90 14.83 -6.24 0.01
C GLY A 90 15.37 -5.75 1.35
N ARG A 91 14.86 -4.63 1.88
CA ARG A 91 15.31 -4.04 3.15
C ARG A 91 14.30 -4.18 4.30
N GLY A 92 13.20 -4.88 4.06
CA GLY A 92 12.14 -5.05 5.06
C GLY A 92 11.22 -3.85 5.23
N CYS A 93 11.36 -2.80 4.42
CA CYS A 93 10.53 -1.58 4.50
C CYS A 93 9.04 -1.91 4.36
N THR A 94 8.68 -2.71 3.38
CA THR A 94 7.30 -3.10 3.12
C THR A 94 6.75 -3.97 4.26
N THR A 95 7.54 -4.92 4.74
CA THR A 95 7.14 -5.79 5.86
C THR A 95 6.79 -4.97 7.09
N ARG A 96 7.63 -4.00 7.44
CA ARG A 96 7.39 -3.10 8.57
C ARG A 96 6.16 -2.22 8.34
N ALA A 97 6.00 -1.69 7.14
CA ALA A 97 4.86 -0.84 6.79
C ALA A 97 3.53 -1.57 6.90
N ILE A 98 3.45 -2.79 6.37
CA ILE A 98 2.23 -3.60 6.45
C ILE A 98 1.95 -4.01 7.90
N GLY A 99 2.98 -4.27 8.70
CA GLY A 99 2.83 -4.49 10.13
C GLY A 99 2.17 -3.30 10.84
N GLN A 100 2.61 -2.10 10.53
CA GLN A 100 2.02 -0.86 11.07
C GLN A 100 0.59 -0.63 10.57
N LEU A 101 0.32 -0.96 9.31
CA LEU A 101 -1.03 -0.88 8.75
C LEU A 101 -1.99 -1.80 9.51
N LEU A 102 -1.56 -3.01 9.83
CA LEU A 102 -2.38 -3.94 10.63
C LEU A 102 -2.63 -3.42 12.04
N VAL A 103 -1.64 -2.77 12.67
CA VAL A 103 -1.86 -2.11 13.97
C VAL A 103 -2.92 -1.02 13.85
N TRP A 104 -2.82 -0.17 12.82
CA TRP A 104 -3.84 0.84 12.55
C TRP A 104 -5.22 0.18 12.35
N ALA A 105 -5.31 -0.86 11.53
CA ALA A 105 -6.56 -1.54 11.23
C ALA A 105 -7.21 -2.14 12.49
N ARG A 106 -6.41 -2.73 13.37
CA ARG A 106 -6.89 -3.31 14.63
C ARG A 106 -7.43 -2.26 15.60
N ASN A 107 -6.99 -1.02 15.46
CA ASN A 107 -7.44 0.10 16.29
C ASN A 107 -8.59 0.89 15.65
N ASP A 108 -9.01 0.52 14.44
CA ASP A 108 -10.11 1.18 13.76
C ASP A 108 -11.35 0.27 13.79
N PRO A 109 -12.43 0.69 14.48
CA PRO A 109 -13.63 -0.15 14.62
C PRO A 109 -14.35 -0.42 13.30
N ARG A 110 -14.05 0.32 12.24
CA ARG A 110 -14.65 0.12 10.91
C ARG A 110 -14.01 -1.05 10.17
N VAL A 111 -12.83 -1.52 10.61
CA VAL A 111 -12.05 -2.54 9.90
C VAL A 111 -12.03 -3.83 10.69
N SER A 112 -12.48 -4.91 10.09
CA SER A 112 -12.45 -6.26 10.68
C SER A 112 -11.50 -7.19 9.94
N LEU A 113 -11.12 -6.85 8.69
CA LEU A 113 -10.32 -7.71 7.85
C LEU A 113 -9.55 -6.88 6.83
N VAL A 114 -8.30 -7.27 6.60
CA VAL A 114 -7.44 -6.68 5.56
C VAL A 114 -7.17 -7.75 4.52
N SER A 115 -7.38 -7.44 3.25
CA SER A 115 -7.09 -8.35 2.14
C SER A 115 -6.07 -7.74 1.19
N ALA A 116 -5.34 -8.59 0.49
CA ALA A 116 -4.36 -8.20 -0.52
C ALA A 116 -4.24 -9.30 -1.56
N GLU A 117 -3.67 -8.95 -2.71
CA GLU A 117 -3.38 -9.90 -3.77
C GLU A 117 -1.93 -9.79 -4.20
N THR A 118 -1.32 -10.93 -4.55
CA THR A 118 0.05 -10.96 -5.07
C THR A 118 0.08 -11.79 -6.35
N GLY A 119 0.99 -11.44 -7.27
CA GLY A 119 1.28 -12.33 -8.40
C GLY A 119 1.84 -13.67 -7.90
N VAL A 120 1.52 -14.76 -8.59
CA VAL A 120 2.00 -16.09 -8.20
C VAL A 120 3.52 -16.21 -8.27
N GLU A 121 4.19 -15.35 -9.04
CA GLU A 121 5.65 -15.32 -9.15
C GLU A 121 6.30 -14.25 -8.27
N ASN A 122 5.50 -13.40 -7.63
CA ASN A 122 6.00 -12.32 -6.77
C ASN A 122 6.27 -12.84 -5.36
N ILE A 123 7.35 -13.58 -5.21
CA ILE A 123 7.74 -14.22 -3.95
C ILE A 123 8.00 -13.18 -2.85
N ALA A 124 8.63 -12.07 -3.19
CA ALA A 124 8.93 -11.01 -2.21
C ALA A 124 7.65 -10.47 -1.56
N SER A 125 6.61 -10.19 -2.35
CA SER A 125 5.32 -9.71 -1.84
C SER A 125 4.59 -10.77 -1.03
N GLN A 126 4.66 -12.03 -1.45
CA GLN A 126 4.09 -13.15 -0.70
C GLN A 126 4.71 -13.25 0.70
N ARG A 127 6.03 -13.10 0.80
CA ARG A 127 6.75 -13.13 2.08
C ARG A 127 6.36 -11.98 3.00
N VAL A 128 6.15 -10.79 2.45
CA VAL A 128 5.66 -9.64 3.21
C VAL A 128 4.36 -9.99 3.92
N LEU A 129 3.42 -10.58 3.21
CA LEU A 129 2.11 -10.94 3.75
C LEU A 129 2.21 -12.10 4.74
N GLU A 130 2.96 -13.14 4.42
CA GLU A 130 3.17 -14.28 5.32
C GLU A 130 3.79 -13.84 6.65
N ARG A 131 4.81 -12.99 6.61
CA ARG A 131 5.48 -12.47 7.82
C ARG A 131 4.57 -11.62 8.69
N ASN A 132 3.52 -11.07 8.10
CA ASN A 132 2.52 -10.27 8.80
C ASN A 132 1.27 -11.08 9.20
N GLY A 133 1.33 -12.41 9.06
CA GLY A 133 0.25 -13.29 9.49
C GLY A 133 -0.94 -13.37 8.55
N PHE A 134 -0.79 -12.89 7.31
CA PHE A 134 -1.82 -13.10 6.30
C PHE A 134 -1.90 -14.57 5.93
N ILE A 135 -3.12 -15.03 5.68
CA ILE A 135 -3.40 -16.41 5.27
C ILE A 135 -3.78 -16.40 3.79
N ARG A 136 -3.21 -17.32 3.05
CA ARG A 136 -3.59 -17.55 1.65
C ARG A 136 -4.99 -18.16 1.63
N ILE A 137 -5.94 -17.51 0.93
CA ILE A 137 -7.34 -17.95 0.89
C ILE A 137 -7.76 -18.47 -0.47
N GLY A 138 -6.97 -18.28 -1.52
CA GLY A 138 -7.30 -18.77 -2.85
C GLY A 138 -6.48 -18.13 -3.94
N GLU A 139 -6.90 -18.38 -5.16
CA GLU A 139 -6.28 -17.84 -6.37
C GLU A 139 -7.37 -17.33 -7.31
N ARG A 140 -7.01 -16.38 -8.16
CA ARG A 140 -7.86 -15.92 -9.25
C ARG A 140 -6.99 -15.50 -10.44
N ILE A 141 -7.59 -15.37 -11.60
CA ILE A 141 -6.92 -14.87 -12.79
C ILE A 141 -7.45 -13.48 -13.09
N ASP A 142 -6.54 -12.51 -13.12
CA ASP A 142 -6.87 -11.14 -13.51
C ASP A 142 -6.62 -10.95 -15.00
N ALA A 143 -7.48 -10.16 -15.67
CA ALA A 143 -7.38 -9.93 -17.10
C ALA A 143 -6.07 -9.23 -17.51
N GLU A 144 -5.52 -8.38 -16.63
CA GLU A 144 -4.30 -7.62 -16.88
C GLU A 144 -3.08 -8.24 -16.21
N ASP A 145 -3.21 -8.65 -14.94
CA ASP A 145 -2.09 -9.09 -14.11
C ASP A 145 -1.88 -10.60 -14.11
N GLY A 146 -2.76 -11.36 -14.76
CA GLY A 146 -2.67 -12.82 -14.83
C GLY A 146 -3.02 -13.51 -13.51
N PRO A 147 -2.38 -14.66 -13.20
CA PRO A 147 -2.68 -15.42 -11.98
C PRO A 147 -2.27 -14.66 -10.71
N LEU A 148 -3.18 -14.55 -9.77
CA LEU A 148 -2.98 -13.88 -8.47
C LEU A 148 -3.32 -14.82 -7.33
N ILE A 149 -2.60 -14.65 -6.21
CA ILE A 149 -2.89 -15.30 -4.93
C ILE A 149 -3.65 -14.29 -4.07
N CYS A 150 -4.73 -14.71 -3.44
CA CYS A 150 -5.54 -13.89 -2.56
C CYS A 150 -5.18 -14.16 -1.10
N TRP A 151 -5.04 -13.10 -0.30
CA TRP A 151 -4.60 -13.14 1.08
C TRP A 151 -5.54 -12.36 1.98
N GLU A 152 -5.69 -12.83 3.22
CA GLU A 152 -6.47 -12.12 4.25
C GLU A 152 -5.78 -12.19 5.61
N ALA A 153 -5.95 -11.11 6.40
CA ALA A 153 -5.56 -11.05 7.80
C ALA A 153 -6.68 -10.44 8.63
N MET A 154 -6.96 -11.03 9.78
CA MET A 154 -7.96 -10.50 10.71
C MET A 154 -7.42 -9.22 11.37
N ALA A 155 -8.30 -8.23 11.52
CA ALA A 155 -8.01 -6.96 12.18
C ALA A 155 -8.82 -6.80 13.48
N VAL A 156 -9.28 -7.89 14.05
CA VAL A 156 -10.02 -7.92 15.32
C VAL A 156 -9.27 -8.69 16.38
#